data_90aab456e16868c265a63e15fb62bd1e
#
_entry.id   90aab456e16868c265a63e15fb62bd1e
#
_cell.length_a   1.000
_cell.length_b   1.000
_cell.length_c   1.000
_cell.angle_alpha   90.00
_cell.angle_beta   90.00
_cell.angle_gamma   90.00
#
_symmetry.space_group_name_H-M   'P 1'
#
loop_
_entity.id
_entity.type
_entity.pdbx_description
1 polymer ?
#
loop_
_entity_poly.entity_id
_entity_poly.type
_entity_poly.pdbx_seq_one_letter_code
_entity_poly.pdbx_strand_id
1 'polypeptide(L)'
;MKHNKIILIFTFLSIIGLLTMNISMIAEQEKPIKNMPITLSTYPEFYQRISTDEEISILYPRSSIPVIITPEQSFIIQFTSIAFDSLSAEISTAYDALPDAIPITIDTIEQDQDIMYATAIIPIDTPPELYNLTITIETEGETYTTTRPRAVSIKESITDSFTFIHLTDFHIGDPRGLLENPKETIGWKAARKVIEEVNLIQPDFVLISGDLTFGQFYPFEYTIEYKKCYDILQEFDVPTFLCPGNHDGYVQTGQDGLRFWEDTFGPLYYSFDYGDTHFLSVNSYDWPKIDRIGFSYIVFNWGGSVQEEQMDWIAEDLNDNSDAEQTLMMMHHNPLWDTTGDSLVKKGYQGRDELLNIIRSNGVDGVFAGHVHYDDVTIDNGTTYITTTTLASSCDNDGYWGYRLVQVDDSILTSYNYEEPKYSMPSYHINIIEQSEKSITIENDLDKPVPILIEFIVPNQEYTVNQGIIVQKREKEDMAAVYVSATINAQTTASITLS
;
A
#
# COMPACT_ATOMS: atom_id res chain seq x y z
N MET A 1 4.65 -49.88 19.56
CA MET A 1 5.88 -49.07 19.76
C MET A 1 6.86 -49.02 18.58
N LYS A 2 6.94 -50.02 17.70
CA LYS A 2 7.89 -49.99 16.54
C LYS A 2 7.37 -49.16 15.37
N HIS A 3 6.08 -49.02 15.14
CA HIS A 3 5.52 -48.26 14.02
C HIS A 3 5.67 -46.72 14.20
N ASN A 4 5.51 -46.20 15.41
CA ASN A 4 5.62 -44.78 15.68
C ASN A 4 7.06 -44.23 15.55
N LYS A 5 8.08 -45.08 15.74
CA LYS A 5 9.49 -44.67 15.54
C LYS A 5 9.85 -44.57 14.07
N ILE A 6 9.25 -45.35 13.19
CA ILE A 6 9.51 -45.29 11.73
C ILE A 6 8.86 -44.06 11.13
N ILE A 7 7.65 -43.71 11.54
CA ILE A 7 6.97 -42.51 11.08
C ILE A 7 7.74 -41.22 11.50
N LEU A 8 8.24 -41.18 12.73
CA LEU A 8 9.03 -40.05 13.23
C LEU A 8 10.35 -39.87 12.48
N ILE A 9 11.02 -40.98 12.11
CA ILE A 9 12.26 -40.98 11.37
C ILE A 9 12.02 -40.51 9.89
N PHE A 10 10.93 -40.97 9.27
CA PHE A 10 10.58 -40.50 7.91
C PHE A 10 10.20 -39.02 7.88
N THR A 11 9.47 -38.55 8.89
CA THR A 11 9.13 -37.14 9.03
C THR A 11 10.40 -36.28 9.25
N PHE A 12 11.33 -36.75 10.09
CA PHE A 12 12.58 -36.05 10.37
C PHE A 12 13.52 -36.05 9.16
N LEU A 13 13.61 -37.13 8.40
CA LEU A 13 14.39 -37.22 7.16
C LEU A 13 13.78 -36.35 6.02
N SER A 14 12.44 -36.24 5.96
CA SER A 14 11.77 -35.36 5.01
C SER A 14 12.01 -33.89 5.34
N ILE A 15 12.02 -33.51 6.61
CA ILE A 15 12.33 -32.16 7.07
C ILE A 15 13.80 -31.80 6.77
N ILE A 16 14.75 -32.72 7.02
CA ILE A 16 16.16 -32.50 6.69
C ILE A 16 16.36 -32.42 5.17
N GLY A 17 15.69 -33.25 4.39
CA GLY A 17 15.75 -33.22 2.94
C GLY A 17 15.22 -31.91 2.35
N LEU A 18 14.12 -31.37 2.89
CA LEU A 18 13.56 -30.08 2.49
C LEU A 18 14.42 -28.90 2.97
N LEU A 19 14.99 -28.97 4.17
CA LEU A 19 15.96 -27.99 4.65
C LEU A 19 17.23 -27.96 3.80
N THR A 20 17.75 -29.11 3.39
CA THR A 20 18.93 -29.18 2.51
C THR A 20 18.61 -28.70 1.09
N MET A 21 17.41 -28.96 0.56
CA MET A 21 16.97 -28.39 -0.72
C MET A 21 16.86 -26.86 -0.64
N ASN A 22 16.27 -26.33 0.41
CA ASN A 22 16.20 -24.87 0.61
C ASN A 22 17.59 -24.26 0.78
N ILE A 23 18.49 -24.89 1.54
CA ILE A 23 19.87 -24.41 1.71
C ILE A 23 20.67 -24.48 0.39
N SER A 24 20.48 -25.52 -0.43
CA SER A 24 21.18 -25.60 -1.74
C SER A 24 20.63 -24.60 -2.77
N MET A 25 19.36 -24.22 -2.69
CA MET A 25 18.78 -23.15 -3.52
C MET A 25 19.23 -21.76 -3.06
N ILE A 26 19.55 -21.58 -1.77
CA ILE A 26 20.08 -20.34 -1.20
C ILE A 26 21.58 -20.16 -1.57
N ALA A 27 22.29 -21.25 -1.84
CA ALA A 27 23.73 -21.22 -2.15
C ALA A 27 24.08 -20.77 -3.58
N GLU A 28 23.12 -20.61 -4.49
CA GLU A 28 23.32 -19.81 -5.68
C GLU A 28 23.45 -18.36 -5.23
N GLN A 29 24.69 -17.85 -5.22
CA GLN A 29 25.01 -16.45 -4.95
C GLN A 29 24.33 -15.56 -6.00
N GLU A 30 23.07 -15.26 -5.79
CA GLU A 30 22.49 -14.07 -6.37
C GLU A 30 23.18 -12.88 -5.72
N LYS A 31 23.77 -12.00 -6.52
CA LYS A 31 24.28 -10.71 -6.03
C LYS A 31 23.17 -10.06 -5.21
N PRO A 32 23.45 -9.49 -4.03
CA PRO A 32 22.44 -8.78 -3.28
C PRO A 32 21.79 -7.77 -4.23
N ILE A 33 20.47 -7.83 -4.34
CA ILE A 33 19.71 -6.79 -5.01
C ILE A 33 19.92 -5.56 -4.15
N LYS A 34 20.60 -4.56 -4.69
CA LYS A 34 20.71 -3.28 -4.05
C LYS A 34 19.31 -2.68 -4.05
N ASN A 35 18.64 -2.71 -2.91
CA ASN A 35 17.43 -1.92 -2.73
C ASN A 35 17.87 -0.47 -2.80
N MET A 36 17.48 0.21 -3.86
CA MET A 36 17.74 1.63 -3.98
C MET A 36 16.55 2.39 -3.39
N PRO A 37 16.81 3.39 -2.58
CA PRO A 37 15.75 4.23 -2.02
C PRO A 37 15.03 4.97 -3.14
N ILE A 38 13.74 5.17 -2.97
CA ILE A 38 12.97 6.06 -3.81
C ILE A 38 12.59 7.27 -2.99
N THR A 39 13.07 8.41 -3.44
CA THR A 39 12.54 9.69 -3.01
C THR A 39 11.70 10.23 -4.17
N LEU A 40 10.41 10.47 -3.96
CA LEU A 40 9.54 10.98 -5.03
C LEU A 40 9.83 12.43 -5.40
N SER A 41 10.57 13.15 -4.56
CA SER A 41 11.12 14.48 -4.84
C SER A 41 12.39 14.45 -5.69
N THR A 42 13.06 13.31 -5.78
CA THR A 42 14.22 13.07 -6.64
C THR A 42 13.93 11.87 -7.53
N TYR A 43 14.61 11.75 -8.69
CA TYR A 43 14.46 10.62 -9.59
C TYR A 43 14.62 9.30 -8.80
N PRO A 44 13.55 8.54 -8.55
CA PRO A 44 13.67 7.30 -7.80
C PRO A 44 14.46 6.29 -8.62
N GLU A 45 15.54 5.78 -8.08
CA GLU A 45 16.32 4.71 -8.71
C GLU A 45 15.80 3.35 -8.23
N PHE A 46 15.15 2.62 -9.12
CA PHE A 46 14.72 1.26 -8.83
C PHE A 46 15.75 0.24 -9.25
N TYR A 47 16.13 -0.61 -8.33
CA TYR A 47 16.73 -1.88 -8.68
C TYR A 47 15.63 -2.93 -8.82
N GLN A 48 15.04 -3.01 -10.00
CA GLN A 48 14.07 -4.07 -10.28
C GLN A 48 14.73 -5.18 -11.07
N ARG A 49 14.37 -6.41 -10.70
CA ARG A 49 14.49 -7.51 -11.64
C ARG A 49 13.48 -7.27 -12.73
N ILE A 50 13.97 -6.76 -13.82
CA ILE A 50 13.19 -6.64 -15.04
C ILE A 50 12.88 -8.06 -15.48
N SER A 51 11.60 -8.39 -15.62
CA SER A 51 11.21 -9.52 -16.44
C SER A 51 11.79 -9.24 -17.83
N THR A 52 12.77 -10.00 -18.25
CA THR A 52 13.47 -9.81 -19.52
C THR A 52 12.58 -10.15 -20.72
N ASP A 53 11.32 -10.43 -20.51
CA ASP A 53 10.36 -10.91 -21.50
C ASP A 53 9.35 -9.82 -21.93
N GLU A 54 9.37 -8.62 -21.32
CA GLU A 54 8.53 -7.50 -21.71
C GLU A 54 9.35 -6.48 -22.50
N GLU A 55 8.86 -6.10 -23.68
CA GLU A 55 9.48 -5.08 -24.54
C GLU A 55 9.43 -3.68 -23.91
N ILE A 56 8.49 -3.46 -22.99
CA ILE A 56 8.32 -2.21 -22.25
C ILE A 56 7.65 -2.48 -20.90
N SER A 57 8.17 -1.88 -19.82
CA SER A 57 7.59 -2.00 -18.48
C SER A 57 7.72 -0.69 -17.69
N ILE A 58 6.60 -0.18 -17.14
CA ILE A 58 6.61 0.97 -16.24
C ILE A 58 7.05 0.50 -14.85
N LEU A 59 8.07 1.12 -14.30
CA LEU A 59 8.59 0.87 -12.96
C LEU A 59 7.96 1.82 -11.93
N TYR A 60 7.77 3.07 -12.31
CA TYR A 60 7.15 4.14 -11.51
C TYR A 60 6.44 5.14 -12.44
N PRO A 61 5.26 5.72 -12.04
CA PRO A 61 4.48 5.38 -10.85
C PRO A 61 3.72 4.06 -10.98
N ARG A 62 3.24 3.52 -9.84
CA ARG A 62 2.46 2.29 -9.72
C ARG A 62 1.27 2.48 -8.79
N SER A 63 0.32 1.56 -8.78
CA SER A 63 -0.82 1.58 -7.84
C SER A 63 -0.41 1.46 -6.36
N SER A 64 0.79 0.95 -6.09
CA SER A 64 1.39 0.81 -4.75
C SER A 64 2.23 2.02 -4.33
N ILE A 65 2.63 2.85 -5.30
CA ILE A 65 3.38 4.09 -5.13
C ILE A 65 2.92 5.03 -6.25
N PRO A 66 1.70 5.57 -6.16
CA PRO A 66 1.18 6.48 -7.18
C PRO A 66 1.83 7.85 -7.07
N VAL A 67 1.81 8.60 -8.15
CA VAL A 67 2.04 10.04 -8.07
C VAL A 67 0.73 10.75 -7.72
N ILE A 68 0.77 11.70 -6.78
CA ILE A 68 -0.32 12.63 -6.49
C ILE A 68 0.13 14.01 -6.95
N ILE A 69 -0.66 14.64 -7.83
CA ILE A 69 -0.22 15.83 -8.55
C ILE A 69 -1.40 16.72 -8.92
N THR A 70 -1.16 17.99 -9.20
CA THR A 70 -2.16 18.92 -9.76
C THR A 70 -1.92 19.14 -11.25
N PRO A 71 -2.94 19.61 -12.00
CA PRO A 71 -2.75 20.03 -13.38
C PRO A 71 -1.57 21.01 -13.58
N GLU A 72 -0.94 21.00 -14.74
CA GLU A 72 0.25 21.77 -15.14
C GLU A 72 1.57 21.36 -14.43
N GLN A 73 1.52 20.52 -13.41
CA GLN A 73 2.74 19.98 -12.82
C GLN A 73 3.32 18.85 -13.66
N SER A 74 4.60 18.58 -13.45
CA SER A 74 5.33 17.47 -14.08
C SER A 74 5.67 16.38 -13.08
N PHE A 75 5.76 15.16 -13.58
CA PHE A 75 6.23 14.01 -12.83
C PHE A 75 7.12 13.13 -13.69
N ILE A 76 7.87 12.24 -13.06
CA ILE A 76 8.76 11.33 -13.75
C ILE A 76 8.05 9.99 -13.98
N ILE A 77 8.15 9.47 -15.20
CA ILE A 77 7.82 8.09 -15.52
C ILE A 77 9.13 7.33 -15.64
N GLN A 78 9.35 6.32 -14.80
CA GLN A 78 10.45 5.40 -14.94
C GLN A 78 9.98 4.14 -15.64
N PHE A 79 10.70 3.71 -16.63
CA PHE A 79 10.37 2.51 -17.38
C PHE A 79 11.60 1.85 -18.00
N THR A 80 11.46 0.59 -18.35
CA THR A 80 12.42 -0.14 -19.18
C THR A 80 11.81 -0.39 -20.53
N SER A 81 12.63 -0.38 -21.59
CA SER A 81 12.16 -0.68 -22.92
C SER A 81 13.28 -1.17 -23.83
N ILE A 82 12.91 -1.83 -24.93
CA ILE A 82 13.78 -1.96 -26.10
C ILE A 82 14.04 -0.58 -26.72
N ALA A 83 15.00 -0.48 -27.64
CA ALA A 83 15.21 0.76 -28.38
C ALA A 83 13.95 1.17 -29.17
N PHE A 84 13.59 2.44 -29.15
CA PHE A 84 12.38 2.97 -29.78
C PHE A 84 12.64 4.26 -30.56
N ASP A 85 11.74 4.55 -31.52
CA ASP A 85 11.78 5.76 -32.35
C ASP A 85 10.98 6.88 -31.73
N SER A 86 9.86 6.56 -31.07
CA SER A 86 8.99 7.54 -30.38
C SER A 86 8.37 6.95 -29.12
N LEU A 87 8.06 7.85 -28.15
CA LEU A 87 7.34 7.58 -26.91
C LEU A 87 6.14 8.50 -26.85
N SER A 88 4.98 7.94 -26.52
CA SER A 88 3.78 8.67 -26.13
C SER A 88 3.22 8.16 -24.81
N ALA A 89 2.51 9.03 -24.10
CA ALA A 89 1.87 8.66 -22.86
C ALA A 89 0.45 9.25 -22.78
N GLU A 90 -0.44 8.54 -22.11
CA GLU A 90 -1.79 8.98 -21.83
C GLU A 90 -2.23 8.49 -20.45
N ILE A 91 -3.18 9.19 -19.86
CA ILE A 91 -3.88 8.76 -18.67
C ILE A 91 -5.34 8.49 -19.01
N SER A 92 -5.93 7.48 -18.38
CA SER A 92 -7.37 7.17 -18.49
C SER A 92 -7.95 6.95 -17.11
N THR A 93 -9.21 7.32 -16.88
CA THR A 93 -9.84 7.10 -15.58
C THR A 93 -9.72 5.63 -15.17
N ALA A 94 -9.50 5.39 -13.88
CA ALA A 94 -9.38 4.03 -13.33
C ALA A 94 -10.69 3.25 -13.39
N TYR A 95 -11.81 3.95 -13.56
CA TYR A 95 -13.16 3.38 -13.64
C TYR A 95 -13.62 3.29 -15.09
N ASP A 96 -14.06 2.11 -15.52
CA ASP A 96 -14.51 1.85 -16.90
C ASP A 96 -15.79 2.61 -17.32
N ALA A 97 -16.50 3.19 -16.36
CA ALA A 97 -17.81 3.79 -16.62
C ALA A 97 -17.76 5.03 -17.54
N LEU A 98 -16.68 5.81 -17.51
CA LEU A 98 -16.46 6.97 -18.36
C LEU A 98 -14.99 7.05 -18.82
N PRO A 99 -14.47 6.07 -19.56
CA PRO A 99 -13.08 6.04 -19.95
C PRO A 99 -12.80 7.17 -20.96
N ASP A 100 -11.98 8.13 -20.54
CA ASP A 100 -11.38 9.15 -21.43
C ASP A 100 -9.87 9.00 -21.35
N ALA A 101 -9.23 8.76 -22.50
CA ALA A 101 -7.80 8.84 -22.62
C ALA A 101 -7.40 10.29 -22.83
N ILE A 102 -6.62 10.82 -21.91
CA ILE A 102 -6.06 12.18 -21.94
C ILE A 102 -4.59 12.06 -22.29
N PRO A 103 -4.16 12.52 -23.49
CA PRO A 103 -2.75 12.54 -23.83
C PRO A 103 -1.99 13.45 -22.87
N ILE A 104 -0.85 12.99 -22.35
CA ILE A 104 0.06 13.79 -21.55
C ILE A 104 1.33 14.13 -22.35
N THR A 105 1.90 15.29 -22.11
CA THR A 105 3.07 15.75 -22.83
C THR A 105 4.32 15.14 -22.21
N ILE A 106 5.16 14.51 -23.03
CA ILE A 106 6.52 14.13 -22.64
C ILE A 106 7.45 15.29 -23.00
N ASP A 107 8.08 15.90 -21.99
CA ASP A 107 8.98 17.03 -22.15
C ASP A 107 10.43 16.60 -22.43
N THR A 108 10.95 15.68 -21.58
CA THR A 108 12.31 15.13 -21.72
C THR A 108 12.33 13.63 -21.54
N ILE A 109 13.33 13.00 -22.13
CA ILE A 109 13.64 11.57 -21.93
C ILE A 109 15.14 11.47 -21.65
N GLU A 110 15.48 10.89 -20.53
CA GLU A 110 16.85 10.61 -20.13
C GLU A 110 17.03 9.11 -19.94
N GLN A 111 18.25 8.62 -20.10
CA GLN A 111 18.56 7.21 -19.88
C GLN A 111 19.74 7.07 -18.93
N ASP A 112 19.55 6.23 -17.92
CA ASP A 112 20.64 5.75 -17.07
C ASP A 112 20.63 4.22 -17.05
N GLN A 113 21.72 3.62 -17.54
CA GLN A 113 21.83 2.16 -17.73
C GLN A 113 20.66 1.60 -18.56
N ASP A 114 19.85 0.74 -17.98
CA ASP A 114 18.68 0.10 -18.59
C ASP A 114 17.35 0.78 -18.25
N ILE A 115 17.39 1.90 -17.49
CA ILE A 115 16.20 2.64 -17.06
C ILE A 115 16.07 3.93 -17.84
N MET A 116 14.86 4.18 -18.32
CA MET A 116 14.46 5.42 -18.99
C MET A 116 13.66 6.28 -18.01
N TYR A 117 13.90 7.57 -18.04
CA TYR A 117 13.24 8.60 -17.24
C TYR A 117 12.57 9.59 -18.18
N ALA A 118 11.25 9.58 -18.22
CA ALA A 118 10.49 10.54 -19.02
C ALA A 118 9.81 11.56 -18.10
N THR A 119 10.06 12.85 -18.32
CA THR A 119 9.31 13.92 -17.66
C THR A 119 7.98 14.11 -18.37
N ALA A 120 6.89 13.86 -17.66
CA ALA A 120 5.53 13.98 -18.16
C ALA A 120 4.83 15.19 -17.52
N ILE A 121 4.02 15.90 -18.29
CA ILE A 121 3.30 17.11 -17.84
C ILE A 121 1.79 16.85 -17.97
N ILE A 122 1.04 17.09 -16.89
CA ILE A 122 -0.41 16.97 -16.86
C ILE A 122 -1.07 18.18 -17.51
N PRO A 123 -1.99 18.02 -18.49
CA PRO A 123 -2.74 19.12 -19.07
C PRO A 123 -3.56 19.91 -18.03
N ILE A 124 -3.70 21.23 -18.24
CA ILE A 124 -4.40 22.14 -17.32
C ILE A 124 -5.88 21.76 -17.08
N ASP A 125 -6.54 21.24 -18.10
CA ASP A 125 -7.98 20.89 -18.04
C ASP A 125 -8.22 19.45 -17.56
N THR A 126 -7.21 18.77 -17.01
CA THR A 126 -7.37 17.40 -16.52
C THR A 126 -8.23 17.39 -15.25
N PRO A 127 -9.37 16.70 -15.25
CA PRO A 127 -10.23 16.63 -14.08
C PRO A 127 -9.55 15.94 -12.89
N PRO A 128 -9.83 16.35 -11.64
CA PRO A 128 -9.42 15.59 -10.45
C PRO A 128 -10.02 14.20 -10.48
N GLU A 129 -9.17 13.18 -10.47
CA GLU A 129 -9.55 11.76 -10.51
C GLU A 129 -8.33 10.85 -10.28
N LEU A 130 -8.57 9.56 -10.09
CA LEU A 130 -7.55 8.52 -10.10
C LEU A 130 -7.45 7.89 -11.49
N TYR A 131 -6.25 7.88 -12.06
CA TYR A 131 -5.99 7.49 -13.44
C TYR A 131 -5.05 6.30 -13.55
N ASN A 132 -5.30 5.50 -14.57
CA ASN A 132 -4.31 4.57 -15.12
C ASN A 132 -3.30 5.35 -15.96
N LEU A 133 -2.05 4.93 -15.95
CA LEU A 133 -0.99 5.46 -16.83
C LEU A 133 -0.69 4.43 -17.92
N THR A 134 -0.79 4.86 -19.16
CA THR A 134 -0.41 4.06 -20.33
C THR A 134 0.74 4.74 -21.05
N ILE A 135 1.81 3.99 -21.37
CA ILE A 135 2.86 4.42 -22.26
C ILE A 135 2.92 3.52 -23.49
N THR A 136 3.23 4.14 -24.62
CA THR A 136 3.33 3.46 -25.92
C THR A 136 4.64 3.87 -26.60
N ILE A 137 5.41 2.89 -27.03
CA ILE A 137 6.61 3.10 -27.86
C ILE A 137 6.38 2.60 -29.29
N GLU A 138 6.99 3.25 -30.23
CA GLU A 138 7.04 2.82 -31.63
C GLU A 138 8.48 2.50 -32.00
N THR A 139 8.72 1.37 -32.68
CA THR A 139 10.04 0.95 -33.15
C THR A 139 9.90 0.10 -34.41
N GLU A 140 10.66 0.38 -35.44
CA GLU A 140 10.72 -0.38 -36.70
C GLU A 140 9.35 -0.75 -37.31
N GLY A 141 8.30 0.03 -37.01
CA GLY A 141 6.92 -0.17 -37.49
C GLY A 141 6.07 -1.08 -36.63
N GLU A 142 6.57 -1.48 -35.45
CA GLU A 142 5.81 -2.17 -34.39
C GLU A 142 5.47 -1.21 -33.25
N THR A 143 4.37 -1.47 -32.57
CA THR A 143 3.88 -0.66 -31.45
C THR A 143 3.76 -1.52 -30.20
N TYR A 144 4.36 -1.09 -29.10
CA TYR A 144 4.27 -1.77 -27.80
C TYR A 144 3.66 -0.83 -26.78
N THR A 145 2.72 -1.34 -26.01
CA THR A 145 1.97 -0.56 -25.03
C THR A 145 1.94 -1.28 -23.69
N THR A 146 2.13 -0.52 -22.61
CA THR A 146 1.99 -1.03 -21.23
C THR A 146 1.18 -0.05 -20.39
N THR A 147 0.40 -0.58 -19.44
CA THR A 147 -0.47 0.23 -18.57
C THR A 147 -0.22 -0.14 -17.11
N ARG A 148 -0.10 0.89 -16.27
CA ARG A 148 -0.15 0.74 -14.80
C ARG A 148 -1.48 1.32 -14.31
N PRO A 149 -2.33 0.47 -13.70
CA PRO A 149 -3.60 0.94 -13.17
C PRO A 149 -3.39 1.84 -11.95
N ARG A 150 -4.25 2.84 -11.76
CA ARG A 150 -4.32 3.67 -10.56
C ARG A 150 -2.98 4.31 -10.15
N ALA A 151 -2.17 4.65 -11.14
CA ALA A 151 -0.80 5.13 -10.95
C ALA A 151 -0.69 6.65 -10.78
N VAL A 152 -1.70 7.41 -11.24
CA VAL A 152 -1.69 8.87 -11.22
C VAL A 152 -2.96 9.39 -10.56
N SER A 153 -2.84 10.09 -9.45
CA SER A 153 -3.94 10.77 -8.78
C SER A 153 -3.85 12.27 -9.03
N ILE A 154 -4.85 12.81 -9.72
CA ILE A 154 -4.95 14.25 -9.98
C ILE A 154 -5.85 14.87 -8.92
N LYS A 155 -5.36 15.90 -8.24
CA LYS A 155 -6.09 16.69 -7.27
C LYS A 155 -6.34 18.10 -7.81
N GLU A 156 -7.44 18.74 -7.40
CA GLU A 156 -7.67 20.17 -7.74
C GLU A 156 -6.62 21.06 -7.08
N SER A 157 -6.25 20.73 -5.84
CA SER A 157 -5.17 21.35 -5.07
C SER A 157 -4.60 20.37 -4.07
N ILE A 158 -3.33 20.51 -3.75
CA ILE A 158 -2.66 19.81 -2.65
C ILE A 158 -2.48 20.87 -1.56
N THR A 159 -2.94 20.56 -0.34
CA THR A 159 -2.90 21.49 0.81
C THR A 159 -2.25 20.80 1.99
N ASP A 160 -1.81 21.59 2.98
CA ASP A 160 -1.17 21.10 4.22
C ASP A 160 -2.20 20.59 5.24
N SER A 161 -3.49 20.62 4.86
CA SER A 161 -4.60 20.02 5.62
C SER A 161 -5.25 18.94 4.76
N PHE A 162 -5.15 17.69 5.21
CA PHE A 162 -5.60 16.50 4.47
C PHE A 162 -5.96 15.34 5.40
N THR A 163 -6.56 14.31 4.83
CA THR A 163 -6.89 13.08 5.54
C THR A 163 -6.29 11.87 4.85
N PHE A 164 -5.84 10.91 5.63
CA PHE A 164 -5.47 9.60 5.11
C PHE A 164 -5.98 8.47 6.01
N ILE A 165 -6.07 7.28 5.45
CA ILE A 165 -6.41 6.09 6.24
C ILE A 165 -5.16 5.23 6.39
N HIS A 166 -4.91 4.74 7.61
CA HIS A 166 -3.88 3.76 7.89
C HIS A 166 -4.49 2.38 8.11
N LEU A 167 -4.07 1.42 7.27
CA LEU A 167 -4.44 0.01 7.26
C LEU A 167 -3.20 -0.86 7.50
N THR A 168 -3.41 -2.06 8.05
CA THR A 168 -2.34 -3.03 8.25
C THR A 168 -2.89 -4.44 8.42
N ASP A 169 -2.04 -5.45 8.27
CA ASP A 169 -2.34 -6.85 8.61
C ASP A 169 -3.59 -7.41 7.91
N PHE A 170 -3.59 -7.37 6.58
CA PHE A 170 -4.65 -7.93 5.73
C PHE A 170 -4.70 -9.45 5.78
N HIS A 171 -3.52 -10.07 5.85
CA HIS A 171 -3.35 -11.53 5.87
C HIS A 171 -4.19 -12.27 4.84
N ILE A 172 -4.16 -11.81 3.60
CA ILE A 172 -4.84 -12.47 2.49
C ILE A 172 -4.25 -13.87 2.31
N GLY A 173 -5.11 -14.89 2.31
CA GLY A 173 -4.67 -16.28 2.33
C GLY A 173 -4.74 -16.95 3.70
N ASP A 174 -5.12 -16.25 4.76
CA ASP A 174 -5.23 -16.79 6.12
C ASP A 174 -6.10 -18.07 6.12
N PRO A 175 -5.54 -19.23 6.56
CA PRO A 175 -6.21 -20.50 6.49
C PRO A 175 -7.46 -20.62 7.36
N ARG A 176 -7.64 -19.73 8.32
CA ARG A 176 -8.84 -19.73 9.18
C ARG A 176 -10.12 -19.52 8.37
N GLY A 177 -10.04 -18.83 7.24
CA GLY A 177 -11.16 -18.67 6.32
C GLY A 177 -11.49 -19.89 5.47
N LEU A 178 -10.62 -20.91 5.39
CA LEU A 178 -10.85 -22.12 4.58
C LEU A 178 -12.05 -22.95 5.04
N LEU A 179 -12.41 -22.88 6.32
CA LEU A 179 -13.57 -23.57 6.86
C LEU A 179 -14.90 -22.95 6.39
N GLU A 180 -14.89 -21.65 6.11
CA GLU A 180 -16.07 -20.92 5.66
C GLU A 180 -16.22 -20.94 4.14
N ASN A 181 -15.14 -20.60 3.42
CA ASN A 181 -15.12 -20.57 1.97
C ASN A 181 -13.71 -20.88 1.44
N PRO A 182 -13.45 -22.07 0.86
CA PRO A 182 -12.13 -22.44 0.34
C PRO A 182 -11.63 -21.57 -0.83
N LYS A 183 -12.52 -20.81 -1.48
CA LYS A 183 -12.17 -19.95 -2.62
C LYS A 183 -11.92 -18.51 -2.21
N GLU A 184 -12.43 -18.13 -1.06
CA GLU A 184 -12.32 -16.77 -0.57
C GLU A 184 -12.17 -16.79 0.96
N THR A 185 -10.95 -16.62 1.42
CA THR A 185 -10.62 -16.63 2.85
C THR A 185 -11.20 -15.40 3.54
N ILE A 186 -11.25 -15.45 4.86
CA ILE A 186 -11.80 -14.35 5.66
C ILE A 186 -11.01 -13.05 5.45
N GLY A 187 -9.69 -13.13 5.23
CA GLY A 187 -8.85 -11.98 4.91
C GLY A 187 -9.31 -11.28 3.63
N TRP A 188 -9.66 -12.01 2.60
CA TRP A 188 -10.15 -11.42 1.34
C TRP A 188 -11.49 -10.72 1.50
N LYS A 189 -12.42 -11.32 2.25
CA LYS A 189 -13.73 -10.69 2.52
C LYS A 189 -13.57 -9.43 3.36
N ALA A 190 -12.76 -9.51 4.42
CA ALA A 190 -12.52 -8.37 5.30
C ALA A 190 -11.85 -7.23 4.55
N ALA A 191 -10.84 -7.50 3.71
CA ALA A 191 -10.18 -6.49 2.88
C ALA A 191 -11.19 -5.74 1.99
N ARG A 192 -12.03 -6.47 1.24
CA ARG A 192 -13.05 -5.85 0.38
C ARG A 192 -14.05 -5.02 1.15
N LYS A 193 -14.46 -5.49 2.33
CA LYS A 193 -15.41 -4.73 3.16
C LYS A 193 -14.81 -3.42 3.63
N VAL A 194 -13.55 -3.43 4.06
CA VAL A 194 -12.88 -2.19 4.46
C VAL A 194 -12.59 -1.29 3.25
N ILE A 195 -12.23 -1.85 2.09
CA ILE A 195 -12.09 -1.06 0.85
C ILE A 195 -13.40 -0.35 0.50
N GLU A 196 -14.56 -1.02 0.64
CA GLU A 196 -15.88 -0.39 0.46
C GLU A 196 -16.08 0.80 1.41
N GLU A 197 -15.71 0.67 2.69
CA GLU A 197 -15.79 1.75 3.66
C GLU A 197 -14.82 2.91 3.32
N VAL A 198 -13.58 2.58 2.94
CA VAL A 198 -12.58 3.56 2.52
C VAL A 198 -13.03 4.32 1.27
N ASN A 199 -13.59 3.62 0.30
CA ASN A 199 -14.11 4.21 -0.94
C ASN A 199 -15.33 5.13 -0.68
N LEU A 200 -16.09 4.90 0.39
CA LEU A 200 -17.13 5.83 0.83
C LEU A 200 -16.53 7.07 1.54
N ILE A 201 -15.51 6.89 2.38
CA ILE A 201 -14.87 7.97 3.13
C ILE A 201 -14.07 8.88 2.19
N GLN A 202 -13.43 8.32 1.16
CA GLN A 202 -12.61 9.03 0.18
C GLN A 202 -11.52 9.90 0.82
N PRO A 203 -10.58 9.32 1.59
CA PRO A 203 -9.43 10.05 2.08
C PRO A 203 -8.54 10.52 0.91
N ASP A 204 -7.59 11.39 1.18
CA ASP A 204 -6.64 11.82 0.16
C ASP A 204 -5.78 10.69 -0.37
N PHE A 205 -5.40 9.76 0.53
CA PHE A 205 -4.70 8.51 0.22
C PHE A 205 -4.82 7.49 1.36
N VAL A 206 -4.27 6.31 1.13
CA VAL A 206 -4.20 5.22 2.12
C VAL A 206 -2.74 4.82 2.33
N LEU A 207 -2.32 4.67 3.58
CA LEU A 207 -1.07 4.03 3.97
C LEU A 207 -1.36 2.58 4.41
N ILE A 208 -0.58 1.61 3.90
CA ILE A 208 -0.72 0.21 4.26
C ILE A 208 0.63 -0.32 4.77
N SER A 209 0.71 -0.58 6.06
CA SER A 209 1.95 -0.94 6.74
C SER A 209 2.18 -2.45 6.86
N GLY A 210 2.03 -3.17 5.75
CA GLY A 210 2.51 -4.55 5.61
C GLY A 210 1.54 -5.64 6.03
N ASP A 211 2.07 -6.87 5.93
CA ASP A 211 1.35 -8.13 6.13
C ASP A 211 0.10 -8.25 5.24
N LEU A 212 0.29 -7.96 3.94
CA LEU A 212 -0.76 -8.12 2.93
C LEU A 212 -1.07 -9.59 2.69
N THR A 213 -0.02 -10.43 2.56
CA THR A 213 -0.14 -11.87 2.35
C THR A 213 -0.13 -12.61 3.68
N PHE A 214 -0.60 -13.86 3.68
CA PHE A 214 -0.38 -14.75 4.82
C PHE A 214 1.00 -15.43 4.75
N GLY A 215 1.41 -15.90 3.58
CA GLY A 215 2.77 -16.37 3.27
C GLY A 215 3.29 -17.54 4.11
N GLN A 216 2.43 -18.34 4.75
CA GLN A 216 2.86 -19.28 5.78
C GLN A 216 2.19 -20.65 5.73
N PHE A 217 1.18 -20.84 4.87
CA PHE A 217 0.31 -22.00 4.97
C PHE A 217 0.77 -23.22 4.17
N TYR A 218 1.06 -23.03 2.88
CA TYR A 218 1.39 -24.11 1.97
C TYR A 218 2.51 -23.76 0.99
N PRO A 219 3.15 -24.74 0.37
CA PRO A 219 4.19 -24.48 -0.61
C PRO A 219 3.70 -23.64 -1.81
N PHE A 220 4.52 -22.67 -2.25
CA PHE A 220 4.26 -21.83 -3.42
C PHE A 220 3.05 -20.91 -3.32
N GLU A 221 2.58 -20.61 -2.12
CA GLU A 221 1.41 -19.77 -1.90
C GLU A 221 1.59 -18.32 -2.38
N TYR A 222 2.79 -17.75 -2.32
CA TYR A 222 3.06 -16.40 -2.79
C TYR A 222 2.64 -16.16 -4.24
N THR A 223 2.77 -17.13 -5.12
CA THR A 223 2.30 -17.02 -6.51
C THR A 223 0.80 -16.70 -6.59
N ILE A 224 0.01 -17.22 -5.65
CA ILE A 224 -1.45 -17.03 -5.61
C ILE A 224 -1.79 -15.78 -4.78
N GLU A 225 -1.18 -15.65 -3.62
CA GLU A 225 -1.53 -14.59 -2.66
C GLU A 225 -1.13 -13.21 -3.16
N TYR A 226 0.09 -13.03 -3.69
CA TYR A 226 0.53 -11.76 -4.26
C TYR A 226 -0.37 -11.30 -5.40
N LYS A 227 -0.72 -12.24 -6.31
CA LYS A 227 -1.66 -11.91 -7.38
C LYS A 227 -3.02 -11.48 -6.80
N LYS A 228 -3.51 -12.19 -5.79
CA LYS A 228 -4.81 -11.88 -5.17
C LYS A 228 -4.77 -10.56 -4.41
N CYS A 229 -3.67 -10.27 -3.70
CA CYS A 229 -3.45 -8.98 -3.04
C CYS A 229 -3.47 -7.84 -4.08
N TYR A 230 -2.72 -8.02 -5.17
CA TYR A 230 -2.71 -7.04 -6.25
C TYR A 230 -4.12 -6.79 -6.80
N ASP A 231 -4.87 -7.86 -7.14
CA ASP A 231 -6.23 -7.74 -7.68
C ASP A 231 -7.17 -7.01 -6.70
N ILE A 232 -7.09 -7.30 -5.39
CA ILE A 232 -7.92 -6.66 -4.36
C ILE A 232 -7.55 -5.19 -4.16
N LEU A 233 -6.26 -4.86 -4.15
CA LEU A 233 -5.81 -3.48 -4.02
C LEU A 233 -6.25 -2.59 -5.20
N GLN A 234 -6.56 -3.19 -6.37
CA GLN A 234 -7.17 -2.45 -7.48
C GLN A 234 -8.62 -2.04 -7.22
N GLU A 235 -9.26 -2.54 -6.17
CA GLU A 235 -10.63 -2.17 -5.79
C GLU A 235 -10.70 -0.85 -4.98
N PHE A 236 -9.57 -0.25 -4.58
CA PHE A 236 -9.55 1.09 -3.98
C PHE A 236 -9.82 2.19 -5.01
N ASP A 237 -10.64 3.16 -4.65
CA ASP A 237 -10.94 4.35 -5.46
C ASP A 237 -10.05 5.56 -5.08
N VAL A 238 -9.07 5.34 -4.24
CA VAL A 238 -8.10 6.32 -3.74
C VAL A 238 -6.67 5.82 -3.89
N PRO A 239 -5.66 6.69 -3.98
CA PRO A 239 -4.26 6.28 -4.08
C PRO A 239 -3.80 5.53 -2.82
N THR A 240 -2.91 4.54 -2.99
CA THR A 240 -2.41 3.69 -1.90
C THR A 240 -0.90 3.65 -1.88
N PHE A 241 -0.29 3.79 -0.70
CA PHE A 241 1.14 3.64 -0.46
C PHE A 241 1.39 2.45 0.46
N LEU A 242 2.35 1.59 0.12
CA LEU A 242 2.57 0.31 0.78
C LEU A 242 3.98 0.18 1.34
N CYS A 243 4.17 -0.48 2.48
CA CYS A 243 5.44 -1.06 2.89
C CYS A 243 5.29 -2.55 3.23
N PRO A 244 6.34 -3.39 3.11
CA PRO A 244 6.24 -4.80 3.40
C PRO A 244 6.21 -5.10 4.91
N GLY A 245 5.48 -6.17 5.28
CA GLY A 245 5.57 -6.79 6.59
C GLY A 245 6.37 -8.09 6.58
N ASN A 246 6.42 -8.80 7.73
CA ASN A 246 7.16 -10.04 7.82
C ASN A 246 6.51 -11.18 7.04
N HIS A 247 5.19 -11.25 7.00
CA HIS A 247 4.47 -12.25 6.21
C HIS A 247 4.68 -12.09 4.70
N ASP A 248 4.86 -10.86 4.23
CA ASP A 248 5.21 -10.56 2.84
C ASP A 248 6.64 -10.98 2.50
N GLY A 249 7.52 -11.08 3.50
CA GLY A 249 8.96 -11.24 3.33
C GLY A 249 9.53 -12.63 3.56
N TYR A 250 8.76 -13.63 3.99
CA TYR A 250 9.30 -14.96 4.28
C TYR A 250 9.92 -15.63 3.05
N VAL A 251 10.90 -16.49 3.30
CA VAL A 251 11.47 -17.39 2.29
C VAL A 251 10.95 -18.80 2.52
N GLN A 252 10.05 -19.26 1.66
CA GLN A 252 9.41 -20.56 1.79
C GLN A 252 9.43 -21.33 0.48
N THR A 253 9.77 -22.63 0.53
CA THR A 253 9.77 -23.53 -0.65
C THR A 253 10.49 -22.95 -1.86
N GLY A 254 11.58 -22.22 -1.64
CA GLY A 254 12.34 -21.57 -2.69
C GLY A 254 11.76 -20.24 -3.21
N GLN A 255 10.59 -19.84 -2.75
CA GLN A 255 10.03 -18.51 -3.01
C GLN A 255 10.55 -17.51 -1.98
N ASP A 256 10.94 -16.34 -2.43
CA ASP A 256 11.39 -15.21 -1.61
C ASP A 256 10.33 -14.12 -1.67
N GLY A 257 9.65 -13.89 -0.55
CA GLY A 257 8.53 -12.96 -0.47
C GLY A 257 8.94 -11.53 -0.82
N LEU A 258 10.09 -11.01 -0.34
CA LEU A 258 10.52 -9.66 -0.70
C LEU A 258 10.78 -9.50 -2.20
N ARG A 259 11.18 -10.56 -2.90
CA ARG A 259 11.28 -10.51 -4.38
C ARG A 259 9.92 -10.45 -5.05
N PHE A 260 8.94 -11.24 -4.53
CA PHE A 260 7.57 -11.12 -5.00
C PHE A 260 7.00 -9.72 -4.76
N TRP A 261 7.39 -9.09 -3.64
CA TRP A 261 7.03 -7.70 -3.36
C TRP A 261 7.59 -6.76 -4.43
N GLU A 262 8.88 -6.81 -4.68
CA GLU A 262 9.55 -5.96 -5.68
C GLU A 262 8.95 -6.13 -7.08
N ASP A 263 8.69 -7.37 -7.49
CA ASP A 263 8.09 -7.68 -8.79
C ASP A 263 6.64 -7.15 -8.89
N THR A 264 5.86 -7.22 -7.80
CA THR A 264 4.44 -6.89 -7.78
C THR A 264 4.18 -5.42 -7.44
N PHE A 265 4.78 -4.95 -6.35
CA PHE A 265 4.48 -3.65 -5.74
C PHE A 265 5.59 -2.61 -5.94
N GLY A 266 6.82 -3.00 -6.19
CA GLY A 266 7.95 -2.10 -6.39
C GLY A 266 8.90 -2.09 -5.20
N PRO A 267 9.56 -0.95 -4.92
CA PRO A 267 10.64 -0.91 -3.96
C PRO A 267 10.20 -1.29 -2.54
N LEU A 268 11.17 -1.77 -1.76
CA LEU A 268 10.95 -2.17 -0.38
C LEU A 268 10.85 -0.97 0.57
N TYR A 269 11.46 0.15 0.21
CA TYR A 269 11.41 1.40 0.95
C TYR A 269 11.54 2.59 0.01
N TYR A 270 10.96 3.72 0.38
CA TYR A 270 10.89 4.95 -0.43
C TYR A 270 10.37 6.10 0.43
N SER A 271 10.41 7.31 -0.08
CA SER A 271 9.74 8.48 0.49
C SER A 271 8.87 9.21 -0.53
N PHE A 272 7.96 10.04 -0.06
CA PHE A 272 7.11 10.90 -0.88
C PHE A 272 6.60 12.08 -0.06
N ASP A 273 6.16 13.13 -0.76
CA ASP A 273 5.63 14.33 -0.14
C ASP A 273 4.14 14.50 -0.43
N TYR A 274 3.40 15.07 0.53
CA TYR A 274 2.06 15.57 0.34
C TYR A 274 1.89 16.91 1.07
N GLY A 275 1.71 18.01 0.32
CA GLY A 275 1.87 19.36 0.88
C GLY A 275 3.27 19.55 1.48
N ASP A 276 3.34 20.14 2.64
CA ASP A 276 4.58 20.33 3.40
C ASP A 276 4.89 19.16 4.37
N THR A 277 4.19 18.02 4.20
CA THR A 277 4.45 16.79 4.97
C THR A 277 5.28 15.79 4.18
N HIS A 278 6.39 15.38 4.76
CA HIS A 278 7.29 14.35 4.21
C HIS A 278 6.97 12.97 4.81
N PHE A 279 6.86 11.95 3.95
CA PHE A 279 6.53 10.58 4.33
C PHE A 279 7.65 9.62 3.97
N LEU A 280 8.07 8.78 4.92
CA LEU A 280 8.97 7.66 4.67
C LEU A 280 8.23 6.33 4.80
N SER A 281 8.41 5.48 3.81
CA SER A 281 8.00 4.06 3.83
C SER A 281 9.24 3.21 4.10
N VAL A 282 9.28 2.50 5.22
CA VAL A 282 10.44 1.76 5.68
C VAL A 282 10.16 0.26 5.70
N ASN A 283 11.03 -0.53 5.10
CA ASN A 283 11.03 -1.98 5.24
C ASN A 283 11.60 -2.37 6.61
N SER A 284 10.75 -2.58 7.58
CA SER A 284 11.18 -3.04 8.91
C SER A 284 11.34 -4.56 9.02
N TYR A 285 11.25 -5.30 7.91
CA TYR A 285 11.60 -6.73 7.80
C TYR A 285 12.80 -6.96 6.88
N ASP A 286 13.77 -6.07 6.99
CA ASP A 286 15.00 -6.06 6.19
C ASP A 286 16.04 -7.06 6.73
N TRP A 287 15.66 -8.33 6.82
CA TRP A 287 16.55 -9.40 7.22
C TRP A 287 17.28 -10.00 6.01
N PRO A 288 18.54 -10.43 6.18
CA PRO A 288 19.18 -11.28 5.18
C PRO A 288 18.32 -12.50 4.84
N LYS A 289 18.35 -12.93 3.57
CA LYS A 289 17.53 -14.04 3.07
C LYS A 289 17.57 -15.29 3.95
N ILE A 290 18.75 -15.64 4.49
CA ILE A 290 18.93 -16.81 5.37
C ILE A 290 18.12 -16.69 6.68
N ASP A 291 17.92 -15.49 7.17
CA ASP A 291 17.20 -15.22 8.41
C ASP A 291 15.67 -15.13 8.22
N ARG A 292 15.20 -15.10 6.97
CA ARG A 292 13.78 -15.06 6.59
C ARG A 292 13.19 -16.44 6.25
N ILE A 293 14.00 -17.51 6.34
CA ILE A 293 13.54 -18.86 6.00
C ILE A 293 12.43 -19.30 6.93
N GLY A 294 11.36 -19.85 6.33
CA GLY A 294 10.25 -20.50 7.01
C GLY A 294 9.90 -21.84 6.36
N PHE A 295 9.13 -22.64 7.06
CA PHE A 295 8.63 -23.91 6.57
C PHE A 295 7.26 -24.19 7.17
N SER A 296 6.22 -24.06 6.36
CA SER A 296 4.82 -24.38 6.71
C SER A 296 4.47 -24.09 8.19
N TYR A 297 3.86 -22.98 8.50
CA TYR A 297 3.57 -22.45 9.85
C TYR A 297 4.78 -22.23 10.78
N ILE A 298 5.95 -22.72 10.42
CA ILE A 298 7.16 -22.56 11.22
C ILE A 298 8.01 -21.50 10.54
N VAL A 299 8.00 -20.30 11.08
CA VAL A 299 8.94 -19.24 10.74
C VAL A 299 9.94 -19.07 11.86
N PHE A 300 11.20 -18.91 11.50
CA PHE A 300 12.28 -18.81 12.49
C PHE A 300 12.50 -17.40 12.97
N ASN A 301 11.99 -16.42 12.23
CA ASN A 301 12.15 -15.03 12.60
C ASN A 301 10.98 -14.20 12.03
N TRP A 302 10.32 -13.45 12.90
CA TRP A 302 9.25 -12.51 12.55
C TRP A 302 9.44 -11.13 13.20
N GLY A 303 10.61 -10.90 13.84
CA GLY A 303 10.96 -9.63 14.48
C GLY A 303 11.45 -8.60 13.47
N GLY A 304 11.45 -7.34 13.85
CA GLY A 304 11.91 -6.24 13.02
C GLY A 304 13.43 -6.28 12.75
N SER A 305 13.81 -5.71 11.64
CA SER A 305 15.21 -5.46 11.26
C SER A 305 15.27 -4.31 10.26
N VAL A 306 16.21 -3.40 10.46
CA VAL A 306 16.64 -2.43 9.46
C VAL A 306 18.15 -2.52 9.35
N GLN A 307 18.67 -2.80 8.15
CA GLN A 307 20.09 -2.96 7.91
C GLN A 307 20.78 -1.61 7.65
N GLU A 308 22.11 -1.61 7.73
CA GLU A 308 22.96 -0.40 7.63
C GLU A 308 22.68 0.40 6.34
N GLU A 309 22.54 -0.27 5.19
CA GLU A 309 22.28 0.41 3.90
C GLU A 309 20.95 1.20 3.92
N GLN A 310 19.87 0.61 4.43
CA GLN A 310 18.60 1.31 4.57
C GLN A 310 18.66 2.36 5.69
N MET A 311 19.44 2.11 6.75
CA MET A 311 19.62 3.06 7.84
C MET A 311 20.32 4.33 7.37
N ASP A 312 21.37 4.19 6.56
CA ASP A 312 22.09 5.32 5.94
C ASP A 312 21.13 6.12 5.04
N TRP A 313 20.31 5.43 4.22
CA TRP A 313 19.32 6.07 3.38
C TRP A 313 18.28 6.86 4.22
N ILE A 314 17.71 6.27 5.29
CA ILE A 314 16.76 6.97 6.17
C ILE A 314 17.39 8.26 6.71
N ALA A 315 18.64 8.19 7.14
CA ALA A 315 19.35 9.36 7.69
C ALA A 315 19.60 10.44 6.63
N GLU A 316 19.96 10.04 5.40
CA GLU A 316 20.18 10.95 4.27
C GLU A 316 18.88 11.59 3.83
N ASP A 317 17.82 10.81 3.63
CA ASP A 317 16.50 11.27 3.20
C ASP A 317 15.88 12.28 4.18
N LEU A 318 15.94 11.99 5.49
CA LEU A 318 15.49 12.92 6.53
C LEU A 318 16.33 14.21 6.60
N ASN A 319 17.62 14.14 6.31
CA ASN A 319 18.48 15.34 6.25
C ASN A 319 18.15 16.20 5.02
N ASP A 320 17.92 15.57 3.87
CA ASP A 320 17.63 16.26 2.60
C ASP A 320 16.25 16.91 2.61
N ASN A 321 15.31 16.37 3.38
CA ASN A 321 13.95 16.89 3.56
C ASN A 321 13.74 17.57 4.93
N SER A 322 14.81 18.09 5.53
CA SER A 322 14.80 18.72 6.86
C SER A 322 14.03 20.06 6.93
N ASP A 323 13.57 20.57 5.80
CA ASP A 323 12.69 21.75 5.67
C ASP A 323 11.20 21.41 5.64
N ALA A 324 10.83 20.12 5.61
CA ALA A 324 9.44 19.70 5.75
C ALA A 324 8.86 20.16 7.12
N GLU A 325 7.64 20.69 7.11
CA GLU A 325 6.99 21.14 8.34
C GLU A 325 6.54 19.98 9.23
N GLN A 326 6.28 18.83 8.62
CA GLN A 326 5.96 17.58 9.33
C GLN A 326 6.65 16.40 8.66
N THR A 327 7.13 15.45 9.46
CA THR A 327 7.71 14.19 8.97
C THR A 327 6.97 12.99 9.58
N LEU A 328 6.41 12.14 8.73
CA LEU A 328 5.71 10.93 9.11
C LEU A 328 6.40 9.70 8.52
N MET A 329 6.40 8.60 9.27
CA MET A 329 7.03 7.35 8.84
C MET A 329 6.02 6.20 8.94
N MET A 330 6.00 5.31 7.94
CA MET A 330 5.29 4.04 8.06
C MET A 330 6.24 2.86 7.98
N MET A 331 5.99 1.86 8.81
CA MET A 331 6.73 0.60 8.85
C MET A 331 5.85 -0.48 9.49
N HIS A 332 6.17 -1.74 9.27
CA HIS A 332 5.37 -2.80 9.87
C HIS A 332 5.65 -3.00 11.36
N HIS A 333 6.93 -3.07 11.76
CA HIS A 333 7.33 -3.29 13.15
C HIS A 333 7.61 -1.97 13.87
N ASN A 334 6.86 -1.68 14.92
CA ASN A 334 7.10 -0.50 15.76
C ASN A 334 8.45 -0.65 16.50
N PRO A 335 9.41 0.28 16.31
CA PRO A 335 10.73 0.15 16.90
C PRO A 335 10.77 0.32 18.43
N LEU A 336 9.70 0.80 19.07
CA LEU A 336 9.61 0.85 20.54
C LEU A 336 9.40 -0.55 21.16
N TRP A 337 8.96 -1.55 20.40
CA TRP A 337 8.74 -2.87 20.97
C TRP A 337 10.06 -3.53 21.31
N ASP A 338 10.19 -3.89 22.57
CA ASP A 338 11.27 -4.76 23.00
C ASP A 338 10.95 -6.20 22.55
N THR A 339 11.55 -6.60 21.46
CA THR A 339 11.43 -7.96 20.93
C THR A 339 12.60 -8.85 21.34
N THR A 340 13.30 -8.51 22.40
CA THR A 340 14.32 -9.39 23.01
C THR A 340 13.65 -10.64 23.53
N GLY A 341 13.25 -11.51 22.62
CA GLY A 341 12.74 -12.83 22.96
C GLY A 341 13.91 -13.79 23.10
N ASP A 342 14.06 -14.38 24.26
CA ASP A 342 15.05 -15.44 24.57
C ASP A 342 14.75 -16.78 23.87
N SER A 343 13.92 -16.79 22.80
CA SER A 343 13.60 -18.04 22.10
C SER A 343 14.57 -18.29 20.95
N LEU A 344 14.88 -19.55 20.69
CA LEU A 344 15.66 -19.99 19.53
C LEU A 344 15.06 -19.58 18.17
N VAL A 345 13.83 -19.06 18.19
CA VAL A 345 12.99 -18.81 17.03
C VAL A 345 12.74 -17.31 16.78
N LYS A 346 13.04 -16.46 17.76
CA LYS A 346 12.81 -15.01 17.66
C LYS A 346 14.10 -14.25 17.93
N LYS A 347 14.57 -13.54 16.92
CA LYS A 347 15.64 -12.56 17.06
C LYS A 347 15.03 -11.24 17.57
N GLY A 348 15.76 -10.50 18.39
CA GLY A 348 15.42 -9.14 18.77
C GLY A 348 15.43 -8.22 17.55
N TYR A 349 14.78 -7.06 17.66
CA TYR A 349 14.76 -6.05 16.60
C TYR A 349 16.19 -5.57 16.30
N GLN A 350 16.70 -5.87 15.10
CA GLN A 350 18.06 -5.46 14.68
C GLN A 350 18.06 -4.04 14.11
N GLY A 351 19.11 -3.27 14.45
CA GLY A 351 19.20 -1.86 14.08
C GLY A 351 18.28 -0.93 14.88
N ARG A 352 17.50 -1.49 15.84
CA ARG A 352 16.47 -0.77 16.58
C ARG A 352 16.96 0.51 17.27
N ASP A 353 18.04 0.42 18.02
CA ASP A 353 18.54 1.56 18.81
C ASP A 353 19.06 2.67 17.89
N GLU A 354 19.66 2.31 16.78
CA GLU A 354 20.12 3.23 15.75
C GLU A 354 18.94 3.91 15.04
N LEU A 355 17.94 3.14 14.61
CA LEU A 355 16.70 3.66 14.02
C LEU A 355 16.00 4.65 14.98
N LEU A 356 15.85 4.30 16.26
CA LEU A 356 15.28 5.20 17.26
C LEU A 356 16.11 6.48 17.45
N ASN A 357 17.44 6.39 17.36
CA ASN A 357 18.30 7.56 17.43
C ASN A 357 18.13 8.47 16.21
N ILE A 358 18.01 7.90 15.00
CA ILE A 358 17.73 8.66 13.76
C ILE A 358 16.38 9.34 13.86
N ILE A 359 15.31 8.62 14.22
CA ILE A 359 13.97 9.17 14.41
C ILE A 359 13.98 10.37 15.37
N ARG A 360 14.62 10.21 16.53
CA ARG A 360 14.70 11.26 17.55
C ARG A 360 15.55 12.46 17.16
N SER A 361 16.68 12.23 16.48
CA SER A 361 17.61 13.30 16.11
C SER A 361 17.09 14.15 14.95
N ASN A 362 16.25 13.59 14.09
CA ASN A 362 15.66 14.30 12.96
C ASN A 362 14.21 14.79 13.24
N GLY A 363 13.69 14.56 14.44
CA GLY A 363 12.40 15.12 14.85
C GLY A 363 11.20 14.54 14.10
N VAL A 364 11.22 13.24 13.77
CA VAL A 364 10.06 12.58 13.17
C VAL A 364 8.84 12.71 14.08
N ASP A 365 7.72 13.24 13.56
CA ASP A 365 6.52 13.56 14.33
C ASP A 365 5.66 12.33 14.63
N GLY A 366 5.54 11.41 13.66
CA GLY A 366 4.71 10.22 13.79
C GLY A 366 5.27 8.99 13.10
N VAL A 367 5.07 7.82 13.73
CA VAL A 367 5.42 6.50 13.17
C VAL A 367 4.19 5.62 13.19
N PHE A 368 3.72 5.17 12.03
CA PHE A 368 2.59 4.29 11.85
C PHE A 368 3.06 2.84 11.66
N ALA A 369 2.49 1.90 12.44
CA ALA A 369 2.90 0.50 12.43
C ALA A 369 1.72 -0.47 12.61
N GLY A 370 1.96 -1.77 12.39
CA GLY A 370 1.02 -2.88 12.56
C GLY A 370 1.59 -4.03 13.40
N HIS A 371 1.55 -5.27 12.89
CA HIS A 371 2.20 -6.47 13.37
C HIS A 371 1.59 -7.14 14.61
N VAL A 372 1.19 -6.39 15.63
CA VAL A 372 0.75 -6.98 16.92
C VAL A 372 -0.75 -7.22 17.02
N HIS A 373 -1.51 -6.83 15.99
CA HIS A 373 -2.96 -7.05 15.89
C HIS A 373 -3.79 -6.47 17.03
N TYR A 374 -3.30 -5.39 17.66
CA TYR A 374 -4.03 -4.57 18.63
C TYR A 374 -3.55 -3.12 18.56
N ASP A 375 -4.38 -2.22 19.04
CA ASP A 375 -4.04 -0.79 19.05
C ASP A 375 -3.09 -0.42 20.18
N ASP A 376 -2.09 0.41 19.85
CA ASP A 376 -1.24 1.09 20.83
C ASP A 376 -0.85 2.48 20.34
N VAL A 377 -0.75 3.41 21.29
CA VAL A 377 -0.20 4.75 21.03
C VAL A 377 0.75 5.11 22.16
N THR A 378 1.99 5.35 21.80
CA THR A 378 3.04 5.73 22.74
C THR A 378 3.77 6.96 22.23
N ILE A 379 3.98 7.96 23.08
CA ILE A 379 4.79 9.15 22.77
C ILE A 379 6.16 8.99 23.41
N ASP A 380 7.21 9.06 22.59
CA ASP A 380 8.60 9.00 23.04
C ASP A 380 9.42 10.12 22.39
N ASN A 381 10.07 10.94 23.21
CA ASN A 381 10.91 12.08 22.77
C ASN A 381 10.27 13.03 21.74
N GLY A 382 8.96 13.19 21.78
CA GLY A 382 8.20 14.06 20.87
C GLY A 382 7.60 13.32 19.68
N THR A 383 8.06 12.13 19.34
CA THR A 383 7.51 11.29 18.29
C THR A 383 6.29 10.50 18.81
N THR A 384 5.21 10.50 18.04
CA THR A 384 4.00 9.69 18.33
C THR A 384 4.09 8.37 17.57
N TYR A 385 4.26 7.25 18.28
CA TYR A 385 4.25 5.90 17.73
C TYR A 385 2.84 5.34 17.78
N ILE A 386 2.27 5.05 16.61
CA ILE A 386 0.87 4.68 16.41
C ILE A 386 0.83 3.26 15.82
N THR A 387 0.45 2.31 16.63
CA THR A 387 0.19 0.94 16.17
C THR A 387 -1.30 0.79 15.91
N THR A 388 -1.65 0.26 14.74
CA THR A 388 -3.03 0.01 14.35
C THR A 388 -3.33 -1.49 14.45
N THR A 389 -4.53 -1.80 14.92
CA THR A 389 -5.02 -3.18 14.98
C THR A 389 -5.13 -3.82 13.59
N THR A 390 -5.30 -5.14 13.52
CA THR A 390 -5.39 -5.88 12.27
C THR A 390 -6.68 -5.59 11.50
N LEU A 391 -6.59 -5.63 10.19
CA LEU A 391 -7.76 -5.53 9.32
C LEU A 391 -8.54 -6.86 9.26
N ALA A 392 -7.85 -8.02 9.29
CA ALA A 392 -8.50 -9.29 8.99
C ALA A 392 -7.88 -10.52 9.69
N SER A 393 -6.83 -10.36 10.48
CA SER A 393 -6.15 -11.49 11.13
C SER A 393 -6.76 -11.80 12.51
N SER A 394 -6.15 -12.76 13.23
CA SER A 394 -6.49 -12.98 14.64
C SER A 394 -6.10 -11.76 15.47
N CYS A 395 -6.94 -11.40 16.39
CA CYS A 395 -6.65 -10.29 17.29
C CYS A 395 -5.91 -10.79 18.53
N ASP A 396 -4.97 -10.00 19.02
CA ASP A 396 -4.26 -10.22 20.28
C ASP A 396 -4.73 -9.20 21.32
N ASN A 397 -4.59 -9.50 22.59
CA ASN A 397 -5.01 -8.64 23.71
C ASN A 397 -6.47 -8.17 23.60
N ASP A 398 -6.68 -6.87 23.49
CA ASP A 398 -7.97 -6.18 23.29
C ASP A 398 -8.20 -5.78 21.83
N GLY A 399 -7.48 -6.39 20.90
CA GLY A 399 -7.59 -6.12 19.46
C GLY A 399 -8.95 -6.51 18.87
N TYR A 400 -9.30 -5.85 17.79
CA TYR A 400 -10.47 -6.08 16.95
C TYR A 400 -10.12 -5.71 15.52
N TRP A 401 -10.98 -5.98 14.55
CA TRP A 401 -10.76 -5.53 13.18
C TRP A 401 -11.10 -4.06 13.03
N GLY A 402 -10.12 -3.28 12.55
CA GLY A 402 -10.28 -1.84 12.46
C GLY A 402 -9.19 -1.17 11.62
N TYR A 403 -9.30 0.15 11.52
CA TYR A 403 -8.38 1.03 10.80
C TYR A 403 -8.40 2.44 11.38
N ARG A 404 -7.42 3.27 11.01
CA ARG A 404 -7.38 4.66 11.47
C ARG A 404 -7.73 5.62 10.37
N LEU A 405 -8.66 6.53 10.65
CA LEU A 405 -8.83 7.76 9.89
C LEU A 405 -7.94 8.82 10.56
N VAL A 406 -6.96 9.29 9.82
CA VAL A 406 -5.94 10.22 10.29
C VAL A 406 -6.20 11.58 9.66
N GLN A 407 -6.11 12.63 10.47
CA GLN A 407 -6.27 14.01 10.05
C GLN A 407 -5.00 14.79 10.34
N VAL A 408 -4.52 15.50 9.32
CA VAL A 408 -3.46 16.49 9.39
C VAL A 408 -4.09 17.85 9.12
N ASP A 409 -3.84 18.83 9.96
CA ASP A 409 -4.30 20.21 9.80
C ASP A 409 -3.09 21.16 9.87
N ASP A 410 -2.86 21.94 8.82
CA ASP A 410 -1.71 22.85 8.69
C ASP A 410 -0.38 22.14 9.03
N SER A 411 -0.14 20.99 8.40
CA SER A 411 1.02 20.11 8.61
C SER A 411 1.21 19.65 10.06
N ILE A 412 0.14 19.49 10.83
CA ILE A 412 0.16 18.96 12.20
C ILE A 412 -0.77 17.76 12.30
N LEU A 413 -0.26 16.65 12.82
CA LEU A 413 -1.03 15.46 13.12
C LEU A 413 -2.05 15.76 14.24
N THR A 414 -3.32 15.99 13.91
CA THR A 414 -4.34 16.46 14.84
C THR A 414 -5.29 15.37 15.32
N SER A 415 -5.53 14.34 14.52
CA SER A 415 -6.40 13.22 14.89
C SER A 415 -5.94 11.91 14.26
N TYR A 416 -5.93 10.86 15.04
CA TYR A 416 -5.59 9.50 14.61
C TYR A 416 -6.31 8.41 15.42
N ASN A 417 -7.15 8.80 16.38
CA ASN A 417 -7.89 7.87 17.23
C ASN A 417 -9.40 8.06 17.06
N TYR A 418 -10.10 6.95 16.95
CA TYR A 418 -11.57 6.93 17.01
C TYR A 418 -12.07 7.14 18.45
N GLU A 419 -11.51 6.36 19.39
CA GLU A 419 -11.73 6.53 20.83
C GLU A 419 -10.42 6.77 21.54
N GLU A 420 -10.43 7.73 22.46
CA GLU A 420 -9.29 7.99 23.32
C GLU A 420 -9.07 6.88 24.37
N PRO A 421 -7.81 6.61 24.74
CA PRO A 421 -6.60 7.31 24.28
C PRO A 421 -5.97 6.72 23.03
N LYS A 422 -6.35 5.52 22.55
CA LYS A 422 -5.55 4.79 21.56
C LYS A 422 -6.35 4.09 20.45
N TYR A 423 -7.64 3.89 20.57
CA TYR A 423 -8.38 2.97 19.72
C TYR A 423 -8.62 3.49 18.30
N SER A 424 -8.46 2.61 17.33
CA SER A 424 -8.80 2.82 15.91
C SER A 424 -10.30 2.71 15.68
N MET A 425 -10.76 3.08 14.50
CA MET A 425 -12.16 2.92 14.10
C MET A 425 -12.44 1.45 13.79
N PRO A 426 -13.46 0.84 14.41
CA PRO A 426 -13.81 -0.54 14.11
C PRO A 426 -14.37 -0.64 12.68
N SER A 427 -13.95 -1.67 11.94
CA SER A 427 -14.49 -1.97 10.61
C SER A 427 -15.85 -2.66 10.67
N TYR A 428 -16.56 -2.73 9.52
CA TYR A 428 -17.91 -3.31 9.39
C TYR A 428 -19.03 -2.49 10.00
N HIS A 429 -18.81 -1.19 10.21
CA HIS A 429 -19.78 -0.28 10.79
C HIS A 429 -20.33 0.77 9.81
N ILE A 430 -19.79 0.83 8.60
CA ILE A 430 -20.31 1.66 7.52
C ILE A 430 -20.77 0.73 6.41
N ASN A 431 -22.09 0.63 6.18
CA ASN A 431 -22.66 -0.37 5.31
C ASN A 431 -23.50 0.24 4.20
N ILE A 432 -23.26 -0.19 2.95
CA ILE A 432 -24.19 0.08 1.85
C ILE A 432 -25.34 -0.91 1.97
N ILE A 433 -26.53 -0.40 2.27
CA ILE A 433 -27.74 -1.21 2.44
C ILE A 433 -28.46 -1.43 1.09
N GLU A 434 -28.50 -0.38 0.27
CA GLU A 434 -29.10 -0.41 -1.05
C GLU A 434 -28.41 0.59 -1.96
N GLN A 435 -28.20 0.21 -3.21
CA GLN A 435 -27.62 1.08 -4.23
C GLN A 435 -28.36 0.91 -5.56
N SER A 436 -28.60 2.03 -6.23
CA SER A 436 -29.15 2.11 -7.58
C SER A 436 -28.40 3.19 -8.37
N GLU A 437 -28.70 3.36 -9.64
CA GLU A 437 -28.08 4.37 -10.50
C GLU A 437 -28.09 5.79 -9.91
N LYS A 438 -29.15 6.17 -9.18
CA LYS A 438 -29.36 7.54 -8.66
C LYS A 438 -29.53 7.61 -7.15
N SER A 439 -29.42 6.53 -6.42
CA SER A 439 -29.64 6.50 -4.98
C SER A 439 -28.76 5.48 -4.30
N ILE A 440 -28.25 5.87 -3.15
CA ILE A 440 -27.52 4.98 -2.25
C ILE A 440 -28.06 5.15 -0.82
N THR A 441 -28.25 4.04 -0.13
CA THR A 441 -28.64 4.03 1.28
C THR A 441 -27.48 3.47 2.09
N ILE A 442 -26.99 4.27 3.02
CA ILE A 442 -25.83 3.96 3.86
C ILE A 442 -26.23 3.96 5.32
N GLU A 443 -25.84 2.93 6.04
CA GLU A 443 -25.95 2.80 7.47
C GLU A 443 -24.59 3.11 8.11
N ASN A 444 -24.61 3.97 9.15
CA ASN A 444 -23.48 4.25 10.01
C ASN A 444 -23.81 3.79 11.43
N ASP A 445 -23.25 2.66 11.83
CA ASP A 445 -23.42 2.08 13.19
C ASP A 445 -22.39 2.61 14.20
N LEU A 446 -21.48 3.50 13.77
CA LEU A 446 -20.53 4.15 14.67
C LEU A 446 -21.24 5.18 15.57
N ASP A 447 -20.65 5.51 16.69
CA ASP A 447 -21.13 6.56 17.60
C ASP A 447 -20.68 7.97 17.18
N LYS A 448 -19.96 8.09 16.06
CA LYS A 448 -19.52 9.34 15.45
C LYS A 448 -20.07 9.51 14.03
N PRO A 449 -20.30 10.75 13.58
CA PRO A 449 -20.64 11.00 12.18
C PRO A 449 -19.45 10.69 11.28
N VAL A 450 -19.75 10.23 10.06
CA VAL A 450 -18.75 9.91 9.05
C VAL A 450 -18.97 10.77 7.81
N PRO A 451 -17.95 11.54 7.36
CA PRO A 451 -18.00 12.20 6.07
C PRO A 451 -17.85 11.14 4.96
N ILE A 452 -18.58 11.32 3.88
CA ILE A 452 -18.53 10.44 2.72
C ILE A 452 -18.54 11.24 1.43
N LEU A 453 -17.94 10.67 0.38
CA LEU A 453 -18.04 11.15 -0.98
C LEU A 453 -18.56 10.00 -1.86
N ILE A 454 -19.61 10.26 -2.62
CA ILE A 454 -20.28 9.26 -3.46
C ILE A 454 -20.21 9.69 -4.91
N GLU A 455 -19.77 8.79 -5.79
CA GLU A 455 -19.85 8.96 -7.21
C GLU A 455 -21.13 8.31 -7.75
N PHE A 456 -21.89 9.05 -8.56
CA PHE A 456 -23.02 8.56 -9.33
C PHE A 456 -22.73 8.66 -10.82
N ILE A 457 -22.77 7.56 -11.52
CA ILE A 457 -22.70 7.53 -12.99
C ILE A 457 -24.11 7.56 -13.55
N VAL A 458 -24.48 8.69 -14.14
CA VAL A 458 -25.86 8.99 -14.52
C VAL A 458 -25.92 9.67 -15.90
N PRO A 459 -27.09 9.73 -16.58
CA PRO A 459 -27.24 10.53 -17.80
C PRO A 459 -26.83 12.00 -17.59
N ASN A 460 -26.22 12.61 -18.61
CA ASN A 460 -25.76 14.00 -18.51
C ASN A 460 -26.94 14.99 -18.53
N GLN A 461 -27.35 15.42 -17.36
CA GLN A 461 -28.39 16.45 -17.13
C GLN A 461 -28.12 17.18 -15.81
N GLU A 462 -28.89 18.23 -15.52
CA GLU A 462 -28.83 18.89 -14.21
C GLU A 462 -29.46 18.00 -13.13
N TYR A 463 -28.78 17.95 -11.97
CA TYR A 463 -29.23 17.19 -10.80
C TYR A 463 -29.30 18.07 -9.57
N THR A 464 -30.21 17.73 -8.68
CA THR A 464 -30.23 18.15 -7.27
C THR A 464 -30.08 16.92 -6.39
N VAL A 465 -29.64 17.10 -5.17
CA VAL A 465 -29.49 16.03 -4.17
C VAL A 465 -30.37 16.32 -2.97
N ASN A 466 -30.98 15.29 -2.42
CA ASN A 466 -31.87 15.42 -1.24
C ASN A 466 -31.08 15.63 0.08
N GLN A 467 -29.85 15.12 0.17
CA GLN A 467 -28.98 15.22 1.33
C GLN A 467 -27.51 15.34 0.86
N GLY A 468 -26.75 16.26 1.47
CA GLY A 468 -25.38 16.59 1.04
C GLY A 468 -25.33 17.71 0.00
N ILE A 469 -24.22 17.82 -0.67
CA ILE A 469 -23.97 18.79 -1.74
C ILE A 469 -23.30 18.11 -2.93
N ILE A 470 -23.62 18.53 -4.15
CA ILE A 470 -22.88 18.15 -5.33
C ILE A 470 -21.60 19.00 -5.36
N VAL A 471 -20.44 18.35 -5.27
CA VAL A 471 -19.14 19.01 -5.21
C VAL A 471 -18.44 19.04 -6.56
N GLN A 472 -18.72 18.06 -7.42
CA GLN A 472 -18.11 17.94 -8.74
C GLN A 472 -19.08 17.27 -9.71
N LYS A 473 -19.01 17.66 -10.99
CA LYS A 473 -19.65 16.99 -12.10
C LYS A 473 -18.67 16.89 -13.26
N ARG A 474 -18.41 15.67 -13.71
CA ARG A 474 -17.59 15.41 -14.90
C ARG A 474 -18.48 14.87 -16.01
N GLU A 475 -18.52 15.57 -17.11
CA GLU A 475 -19.41 15.27 -18.25
C GLU A 475 -18.65 14.53 -19.34
N LYS A 476 -19.30 13.54 -19.91
CA LYS A 476 -18.85 12.81 -21.09
C LYS A 476 -20.01 12.39 -21.95
N GLU A 477 -20.15 13.02 -23.12
CA GLU A 477 -21.26 12.72 -24.05
C GLU A 477 -22.61 12.74 -23.35
N ASP A 478 -23.34 11.61 -23.38
CA ASP A 478 -24.66 11.47 -22.79
C ASP A 478 -24.63 11.08 -21.29
N MET A 479 -23.45 10.91 -20.71
CA MET A 479 -23.26 10.49 -19.30
C MET A 479 -22.48 11.52 -18.49
N ALA A 480 -22.63 11.46 -17.18
CA ALA A 480 -21.86 12.26 -16.25
C ALA A 480 -21.54 11.47 -14.97
N ALA A 481 -20.35 11.70 -14.42
CA ALA A 481 -20.02 11.35 -13.05
C ALA A 481 -20.36 12.54 -12.14
N VAL A 482 -21.25 12.33 -11.18
CA VAL A 482 -21.72 13.34 -10.23
C VAL A 482 -21.26 12.96 -8.84
N TYR A 483 -20.42 13.79 -8.23
CA TYR A 483 -19.85 13.56 -6.92
C TYR A 483 -20.65 14.30 -5.84
N VAL A 484 -21.13 13.56 -4.85
CA VAL A 484 -21.93 14.08 -3.75
C VAL A 484 -21.19 13.91 -2.43
N SER A 485 -20.86 15.02 -1.79
CA SER A 485 -20.32 15.03 -0.43
C SER A 485 -21.47 15.11 0.58
N ALA A 486 -21.47 14.22 1.56
CA ALA A 486 -22.46 14.16 2.63
C ALA A 486 -21.83 13.72 3.94
N THR A 487 -22.57 13.85 5.02
CA THR A 487 -22.21 13.30 6.34
C THR A 487 -23.32 12.37 6.82
N ILE A 488 -22.97 11.14 7.14
CA ILE A 488 -23.89 10.19 7.77
C ILE A 488 -23.75 10.33 9.29
N ASN A 489 -24.83 10.75 9.94
CA ASN A 489 -24.81 10.92 11.39
C ASN A 489 -24.57 9.60 12.13
N ALA A 490 -24.07 9.71 13.37
CA ALA A 490 -23.88 8.56 14.25
C ALA A 490 -25.14 7.74 14.40
N GLN A 491 -25.04 6.41 14.32
CA GLN A 491 -26.13 5.45 14.54
C GLN A 491 -27.40 5.74 13.72
N THR A 492 -27.20 6.11 12.44
CA THR A 492 -28.30 6.38 11.52
C THR A 492 -28.13 5.71 10.18
N THR A 493 -29.26 5.53 9.50
CA THR A 493 -29.29 5.17 8.08
C THR A 493 -29.75 6.39 7.28
N ALA A 494 -29.06 6.72 6.20
CA ALA A 494 -29.37 7.83 5.33
C ALA A 494 -29.47 7.39 3.87
N SER A 495 -30.45 7.90 3.14
CA SER A 495 -30.58 7.69 1.71
C SER A 495 -30.25 8.98 0.95
N ILE A 496 -29.24 8.92 0.10
CA ILE A 496 -28.79 10.02 -0.75
C ILE A 496 -29.28 9.74 -2.16
N THR A 497 -30.02 10.68 -2.73
CA THR A 497 -30.72 10.49 -4.01
C THR A 497 -30.56 11.71 -4.90
N LEU A 498 -30.15 11.48 -6.15
CA LEU A 498 -30.17 12.46 -7.22
C LEU A 498 -31.57 12.55 -7.86
N SER A 499 -32.04 13.76 -8.11
CA SER A 499 -33.35 14.04 -8.73
C SER A 499 -33.26 15.11 -9.81
#